data_0a7e8b740e5da8559d8cb0cdc2610f90
#
_entry.id   0a7e8b740e5da8559d8cb0cdc2610f90
#
_cell.length_a   1.000
_cell.length_b   1.000
_cell.length_c   1.000
_cell.angle_alpha   90.00
_cell.angle_beta   90.00
_cell.angle_gamma   90.00
#
_symmetry.space_group_name_H-M   'P 1'
#
loop_
_entity.id
_entity.type
_entity.pdbx_description
1 polymer ?
#
loop_
_entity_poly.entity_id
_entity_poly.type
_entity_poly.pdbx_seq_one_letter_code
_entity_poly.pdbx_strand_id
1 'polypeptide(L)'
;MFDIEEELKKLPAKPGVYLMHDEKDHIIYVGKAISLKNRVRQYFQTSRNKGAKIEQMVTHIRRFEYIVTDSELEALVLECNLIKEHRPKYNTMLMDDKGYPFIKVTVNEPFPRIMMARTMKKDKAKYFGPYTSAGAVKDTIELIRKLYHIRSCNRNLPKDIGKDRPCLNYHIKQCKAPCQGYISEEQYRESIHEVIRFLNGHYDVILKDLEEKMLEASEKMEFEKAIEYRELLGSVKKIAQKQKITDSSGEDRDILAVAKDAEDAVVQVFFIRGGRLIGRDHFFLRNSSEESKGQILESFIKQFYAGTPFIPAELMIQEELEEREILEEWLLTPRGA
;
A
#
# COMPACT_ATOMS: atom_id res chain seq x y z
N MET A 1 31.59 32.16 -9.53
CA MET A 1 31.87 30.72 -9.76
C MET A 1 31.76 30.05 -8.40
N PHE A 2 30.99 28.95 -8.30
CA PHE A 2 30.82 28.24 -7.00
C PHE A 2 32.15 27.55 -6.65
N ASP A 3 32.73 27.92 -5.53
CA ASP A 3 33.97 27.30 -5.03
C ASP A 3 33.59 26.21 -4.03
N ILE A 4 33.72 24.94 -4.47
CA ILE A 4 33.40 23.77 -3.66
C ILE A 4 34.23 23.73 -2.36
N GLU A 5 35.52 24.07 -2.40
CA GLU A 5 36.36 24.00 -1.22
C GLU A 5 35.98 25.06 -0.16
N GLU A 6 35.64 26.25 -0.58
CA GLU A 6 35.14 27.30 0.32
C GLU A 6 33.80 26.96 0.93
N GLU A 7 32.86 26.44 0.12
CA GLU A 7 31.53 26.06 0.60
C GLU A 7 31.56 24.85 1.53
N LEU A 8 32.48 23.89 1.32
CA LEU A 8 32.69 22.79 2.26
C LEU A 8 33.10 23.26 3.67
N LYS A 9 33.81 24.40 3.79
CA LYS A 9 34.18 24.96 5.10
C LYS A 9 33.02 25.51 5.88
N LYS A 10 31.95 25.98 5.18
CA LYS A 10 30.75 26.59 5.75
C LYS A 10 29.72 25.56 6.25
N LEU A 11 29.87 24.30 5.88
CA LEU A 11 28.91 23.24 6.25
C LEU A 11 28.80 23.06 7.76
N PRO A 12 27.57 23.08 8.32
CA PRO A 12 27.34 22.87 9.73
C PRO A 12 27.44 21.39 10.10
N ALA A 13 27.83 21.12 11.35
CA ALA A 13 27.82 19.78 11.95
C ALA A 13 26.41 19.46 12.51
N LYS A 14 25.37 19.61 11.70
CA LYS A 14 23.96 19.40 12.04
C LYS A 14 23.31 18.40 11.07
N PRO A 15 22.20 17.77 11.47
CA PRO A 15 21.40 16.96 10.56
C PRO A 15 20.86 17.79 9.39
N GLY A 16 20.63 17.14 8.27
CA GLY A 16 20.03 17.80 7.11
C GLY A 16 20.12 16.98 5.84
N VAL A 17 19.68 17.59 4.75
CA VAL A 17 19.66 17.04 3.40
C VAL A 17 20.57 17.89 2.52
N TYR A 18 21.31 17.25 1.63
CA TYR A 18 22.14 17.90 0.63
C TYR A 18 21.74 17.49 -0.78
N LEU A 19 21.83 18.42 -1.72
CA LEU A 19 21.48 18.27 -3.12
C LEU A 19 22.71 18.57 -3.96
N MET A 20 23.09 17.66 -4.84
CA MET A 20 24.21 17.80 -5.75
C MET A 20 23.71 18.19 -7.15
N HIS A 21 24.32 19.19 -7.73
CA HIS A 21 23.92 19.74 -9.04
C HIS A 21 25.01 19.56 -10.09
N ASP A 22 24.58 19.32 -11.33
CA ASP A 22 25.43 19.27 -12.50
C ASP A 22 25.69 20.67 -13.10
N GLU A 23 26.36 20.68 -14.26
CA GLU A 23 26.69 21.90 -15.00
C GLU A 23 25.46 22.67 -15.51
N LYS A 24 24.33 21.95 -15.71
CA LYS A 24 23.05 22.53 -16.17
C LYS A 24 22.10 22.87 -15.02
N ASP A 25 22.63 22.82 -13.79
CA ASP A 25 21.87 23.04 -12.55
C ASP A 25 20.79 21.98 -12.26
N HIS A 26 20.87 20.80 -12.89
CA HIS A 26 19.99 19.71 -12.55
C HIS A 26 20.44 19.03 -11.26
N ILE A 27 19.50 18.71 -10.38
CA ILE A 27 19.76 17.90 -9.20
C ILE A 27 20.03 16.47 -9.63
N ILE A 28 21.26 16.02 -9.45
CA ILE A 28 21.71 14.68 -9.84
C ILE A 28 21.80 13.69 -8.69
N TYR A 29 21.79 14.19 -7.45
CA TYR A 29 21.78 13.36 -6.25
C TYR A 29 21.19 14.12 -5.05
N VAL A 30 20.42 13.43 -4.24
CA VAL A 30 19.91 13.90 -2.95
C VAL A 30 20.31 12.90 -1.87
N GLY A 31 20.77 13.36 -0.72
CA GLY A 31 21.11 12.49 0.40
C GLY A 31 20.94 13.17 1.75
N LYS A 32 20.57 12.37 2.76
CA LYS A 32 20.54 12.84 4.15
C LYS A 32 21.88 12.70 4.85
N ALA A 33 22.07 13.44 5.92
CA ALA A 33 23.23 13.34 6.79
C ALA A 33 22.84 13.62 8.25
N ILE A 34 23.43 12.87 9.18
CA ILE A 34 23.42 13.21 10.62
C ILE A 34 24.32 14.44 10.86
N SER A 35 25.40 14.56 10.07
CA SER A 35 26.29 15.73 10.06
C SER A 35 26.61 16.08 8.61
N LEU A 36 25.98 17.15 8.11
CA LEU A 36 26.21 17.66 6.75
C LEU A 36 27.71 17.88 6.47
N LYS A 37 28.44 18.48 7.43
CA LYS A 37 29.87 18.71 7.34
C LYS A 37 30.67 17.44 7.05
N ASN A 38 30.39 16.37 7.78
CA ASN A 38 31.14 15.12 7.64
C ASN A 38 30.75 14.37 6.36
N ARG A 39 29.45 14.28 6.09
CA ARG A 39 28.94 13.48 4.97
C ARG A 39 29.28 14.09 3.61
N VAL A 40 29.06 15.39 3.43
CA VAL A 40 29.31 16.05 2.13
C VAL A 40 30.81 16.08 1.82
N ARG A 41 31.67 16.33 2.80
CA ARG A 41 33.14 16.30 2.60
C ARG A 41 33.65 14.95 2.12
N GLN A 42 33.03 13.84 2.55
CA GLN A 42 33.45 12.49 2.13
C GLN A 42 33.42 12.29 0.61
N TYR A 43 32.52 12.97 -0.11
CA TYR A 43 32.46 12.88 -1.57
C TYR A 43 33.67 13.50 -2.27
N PHE A 44 34.32 14.50 -1.67
CA PHE A 44 35.43 15.24 -2.26
C PHE A 44 36.80 14.80 -1.74
N GLN A 45 36.89 13.85 -0.80
CA GLN A 45 38.14 13.29 -0.31
C GLN A 45 38.70 12.26 -1.30
N THR A 46 39.99 12.38 -1.63
CA THR A 46 40.70 11.51 -2.60
C THR A 46 41.11 10.14 -2.03
N SER A 47 41.05 9.95 -0.70
CA SER A 47 41.64 8.78 -0.03
C SER A 47 40.67 7.59 0.17
N ARG A 48 39.45 7.64 -0.32
CA ARG A 48 38.44 6.57 -0.17
C ARG A 48 38.11 5.94 -1.51
N ASN A 49 38.10 4.61 -1.57
CA ASN A 49 37.51 3.86 -2.66
C ASN A 49 35.97 4.04 -2.56
N LYS A 50 35.39 4.84 -3.45
CA LYS A 50 33.99 5.29 -3.38
C LYS A 50 33.03 4.47 -4.24
N GLY A 51 33.59 3.56 -5.04
CA GLY A 51 32.84 2.88 -6.11
C GLY A 51 32.69 3.74 -7.38
N ALA A 52 32.55 3.07 -8.53
CA ALA A 52 32.60 3.71 -9.84
C ALA A 52 31.41 4.69 -10.05
N LYS A 53 30.23 4.35 -9.54
CA LYS A 53 29.02 5.19 -9.62
C LYS A 53 29.21 6.52 -8.89
N ILE A 54 29.73 6.48 -7.65
CA ILE A 54 29.96 7.69 -6.84
C ILE A 54 31.10 8.50 -7.45
N GLU A 55 32.17 7.88 -7.91
CA GLU A 55 33.29 8.56 -8.59
C GLU A 55 32.79 9.29 -9.84
N GLN A 56 31.99 8.62 -10.68
CA GLN A 56 31.36 9.24 -11.84
C GLN A 56 30.43 10.39 -11.44
N MET A 57 29.61 10.23 -10.40
CA MET A 57 28.74 11.30 -9.89
C MET A 57 29.59 12.52 -9.51
N VAL A 58 30.65 12.34 -8.73
CA VAL A 58 31.52 13.42 -8.26
C VAL A 58 32.12 14.23 -9.43
N THR A 59 32.48 13.59 -10.55
CA THR A 59 32.98 14.31 -11.74
C THR A 59 31.94 15.24 -12.36
N HIS A 60 30.66 14.97 -12.16
CA HIS A 60 29.55 15.78 -12.68
C HIS A 60 29.10 16.89 -11.72
N ILE A 61 29.47 16.83 -10.43
CA ILE A 61 29.08 17.84 -9.45
C ILE A 61 29.77 19.18 -9.80
N ARG A 62 28.97 20.24 -9.91
CA ARG A 62 29.45 21.63 -10.08
C ARG A 62 29.14 22.51 -8.90
N ARG A 63 28.05 22.22 -8.19
CA ARG A 63 27.69 22.87 -6.94
C ARG A 63 26.86 21.93 -6.07
N PHE A 64 26.72 22.30 -4.81
CA PHE A 64 25.78 21.64 -3.90
C PHE A 64 25.01 22.68 -3.09
N GLU A 65 23.84 22.28 -2.66
CA GLU A 65 23.01 22.98 -1.69
C GLU A 65 22.78 22.08 -0.49
N TYR A 66 22.35 22.67 0.63
CA TYR A 66 21.97 21.90 1.80
C TYR A 66 20.85 22.58 2.58
N ILE A 67 20.04 21.79 3.25
CA ILE A 67 18.94 22.19 4.10
C ILE A 67 19.21 21.60 5.47
N VAL A 68 19.33 22.45 6.50
CA VAL A 68 19.51 22.00 7.89
C VAL A 68 18.14 21.63 8.44
N THR A 69 18.09 20.51 9.16
CA THR A 69 16.88 20.03 9.85
C THR A 69 17.12 19.96 11.35
N ASP A 70 16.03 19.91 12.13
CA ASP A 70 16.12 19.85 13.58
C ASP A 70 16.42 18.42 14.08
N SER A 71 16.09 17.40 13.28
CA SER A 71 16.32 16.00 13.60
C SER A 71 16.73 15.18 12.36
N GLU A 72 17.28 13.99 12.61
CA GLU A 72 17.57 13.03 11.55
C GLU A 72 16.29 12.47 10.91
N LEU A 73 15.23 12.32 11.70
CA LEU A 73 13.92 11.91 11.20
C LEU A 73 13.36 12.92 10.19
N GLU A 74 13.47 14.22 10.50
CA GLU A 74 13.07 15.27 9.56
C GLU A 74 13.91 15.25 8.28
N ALA A 75 15.24 15.03 8.41
CA ALA A 75 16.12 14.84 7.26
C ALA A 75 15.68 13.65 6.39
N LEU A 76 15.30 12.52 6.99
CA LEU A 76 14.81 11.34 6.28
C LEU A 76 13.52 11.65 5.49
N VAL A 77 12.55 12.32 6.11
CA VAL A 77 11.29 12.69 5.44
C VAL A 77 11.55 13.65 4.29
N LEU A 78 12.41 14.64 4.50
CA LEU A 78 12.76 15.61 3.48
C LEU A 78 13.52 14.97 2.31
N GLU A 79 14.49 14.09 2.57
CA GLU A 79 15.19 13.29 1.56
C GLU A 79 14.20 12.52 0.69
N CYS A 80 13.27 11.77 1.29
CA CYS A 80 12.25 11.00 0.58
C CYS A 80 11.40 11.87 -0.35
N ASN A 81 10.98 13.04 0.12
CA ASN A 81 10.18 13.97 -0.66
C ASN A 81 10.96 14.55 -1.85
N LEU A 82 12.19 14.99 -1.62
CA LEU A 82 13.06 15.56 -2.66
C LEU A 82 13.45 14.52 -3.71
N ILE A 83 13.74 13.27 -3.32
CA ILE A 83 14.01 12.18 -4.27
C ILE A 83 12.78 11.94 -5.14
N LYS A 84 11.59 11.90 -4.54
CA LYS A 84 10.33 11.71 -5.28
C LYS A 84 10.04 12.85 -6.25
N GLU A 85 10.30 14.09 -5.84
CA GLU A 85 10.06 15.30 -6.63
C GLU A 85 11.04 15.42 -7.81
N HIS A 86 12.33 15.30 -7.54
CA HIS A 86 13.38 15.59 -8.52
C HIS A 86 13.86 14.38 -9.31
N ARG A 87 13.60 13.15 -8.84
CA ARG A 87 14.02 11.88 -9.45
C ARG A 87 15.49 11.90 -9.90
N PRO A 88 16.45 12.14 -8.99
CA PRO A 88 17.84 12.38 -9.35
C PRO A 88 18.48 11.16 -10.00
N LYS A 89 19.34 11.41 -10.99
CA LYS A 89 19.97 10.37 -11.82
C LYS A 89 20.77 9.33 -11.03
N TYR A 90 21.41 9.74 -9.94
CA TYR A 90 22.32 8.86 -9.15
C TYR A 90 21.69 8.26 -7.90
N ASN A 91 20.46 8.62 -7.55
CA ASN A 91 19.74 7.92 -6.50
C ASN A 91 19.18 6.58 -7.00
N THR A 92 19.09 5.61 -6.11
CA THR A 92 18.33 4.39 -6.38
C THR A 92 16.85 4.71 -6.44
N MET A 93 16.21 4.36 -7.54
CA MET A 93 14.86 4.78 -7.86
C MET A 93 13.92 3.60 -7.99
N LEU A 94 12.83 3.66 -7.25
CA LEU A 94 11.67 2.80 -7.45
C LEU A 94 10.97 3.18 -8.75
N MET A 95 10.91 2.25 -9.70
CA MET A 95 10.39 2.53 -11.05
C MET A 95 8.87 2.48 -11.13
N ASP A 96 8.24 1.69 -10.28
CA ASP A 96 6.81 1.42 -10.31
C ASP A 96 6.08 2.15 -9.17
N ASP A 97 5.31 3.19 -9.51
CA ASP A 97 4.35 3.81 -8.57
C ASP A 97 2.97 3.14 -8.76
N LYS A 98 2.84 1.92 -8.23
CA LYS A 98 1.60 1.13 -8.33
C LYS A 98 0.60 1.57 -7.26
N GLY A 99 -0.44 2.29 -7.67
CA GLY A 99 -1.59 2.57 -6.80
C GLY A 99 -2.46 1.34 -6.59
N TYR A 100 -2.27 0.61 -5.49
CA TYR A 100 -3.06 -0.57 -5.17
C TYR A 100 -4.51 -0.23 -4.82
N PRO A 101 -5.48 -1.00 -5.33
CA PRO A 101 -6.87 -0.86 -4.93
C PRO A 101 -7.13 -1.50 -3.56
N PHE A 102 -8.09 -0.90 -2.85
CA PHE A 102 -8.65 -1.37 -1.60
C PHE A 102 -10.14 -1.61 -1.75
N ILE A 103 -10.70 -2.49 -0.94
CA ILE A 103 -12.15 -2.57 -0.73
C ILE A 103 -12.48 -1.69 0.48
N LYS A 104 -13.31 -0.66 0.24
CA LYS A 104 -13.78 0.27 1.27
C LYS A 104 -15.20 -0.09 1.67
N VAL A 105 -15.43 -0.22 2.98
CA VAL A 105 -16.75 -0.36 3.58
C VAL A 105 -17.06 0.89 4.39
N THR A 106 -18.11 1.63 4.02
CA THR A 106 -18.47 2.93 4.63
C THR A 106 -19.26 2.73 5.93
N VAL A 107 -18.64 2.11 6.93
CA VAL A 107 -19.28 1.75 8.22
C VAL A 107 -19.81 2.95 9.00
N ASN A 108 -19.38 4.15 8.68
CA ASN A 108 -19.84 5.43 9.22
C ASN A 108 -21.18 5.89 8.64
N GLU A 109 -21.68 5.28 7.55
CA GLU A 109 -23.01 5.55 7.01
C GLU A 109 -24.06 4.69 7.73
N PRO A 110 -25.33 5.16 7.93
CA PRO A 110 -26.42 4.34 8.47
C PRO A 110 -26.65 3.06 7.66
N PHE A 111 -26.59 3.17 6.33
CA PHE A 111 -26.63 2.04 5.40
C PHE A 111 -25.33 1.97 4.62
N PRO A 112 -24.30 1.28 5.14
CA PRO A 112 -22.98 1.21 4.53
C PRO A 112 -22.96 0.69 3.10
N ARG A 113 -21.97 1.13 2.33
CA ARG A 113 -21.68 0.68 0.95
C ARG A 113 -20.34 0.00 0.87
N ILE A 114 -20.17 -0.79 -0.19
CA ILE A 114 -18.92 -1.43 -0.52
C ILE A 114 -18.48 -0.90 -1.87
N MET A 115 -17.26 -0.39 -1.93
CA MET A 115 -16.68 0.19 -3.13
C MET A 115 -15.17 -0.01 -3.22
N MET A 116 -14.65 0.06 -4.44
CA MET A 116 -13.20 0.11 -4.64
C MET A 116 -12.68 1.52 -4.35
N ALA A 117 -11.57 1.61 -3.63
CA ALA A 117 -10.83 2.84 -3.39
C ALA A 117 -9.36 2.65 -3.79
N ARG A 118 -8.71 3.69 -4.29
CA ARG A 118 -7.25 3.69 -4.58
C ARG A 118 -6.44 4.42 -3.52
N THR A 119 -7.12 5.23 -2.70
CA THR A 119 -6.52 5.98 -1.59
C THR A 119 -7.33 5.74 -0.34
N MET A 120 -6.65 5.59 0.79
CA MET A 120 -7.28 5.57 2.09
C MET A 120 -7.47 7.01 2.58
N LYS A 121 -8.65 7.30 3.15
CA LYS A 121 -8.96 8.60 3.76
C LYS A 121 -9.22 8.42 5.25
N LYS A 122 -8.99 9.44 6.04
CA LYS A 122 -9.34 9.46 7.48
C LYS A 122 -10.85 9.72 7.68
N ASP A 123 -11.69 8.87 7.11
CA ASP A 123 -13.15 9.02 7.07
C ASP A 123 -13.91 8.00 7.92
N LYS A 124 -13.22 7.35 8.85
CA LYS A 124 -13.74 6.28 9.73
C LYS A 124 -14.35 5.08 8.98
N ALA A 125 -14.15 4.95 7.67
CA ALA A 125 -14.51 3.76 6.91
C ALA A 125 -13.49 2.63 7.18
N LYS A 126 -13.90 1.38 6.94
CA LYS A 126 -12.97 0.25 6.97
C LYS A 126 -12.42 -0.01 5.58
N TYR A 127 -11.11 -0.25 5.50
CA TYR A 127 -10.38 -0.53 4.28
C TYR A 127 -9.75 -1.91 4.38
N PHE A 128 -9.89 -2.70 3.32
CA PHE A 128 -9.33 -4.05 3.19
C PHE A 128 -8.39 -4.08 1.99
N GLY A 129 -7.22 -4.62 2.14
CA GLY A 129 -6.17 -4.65 1.10
C GLY A 129 -4.79 -4.36 1.67
N PRO A 130 -3.80 -3.99 0.84
CA PRO A 130 -3.90 -3.72 -0.59
C PRO A 130 -4.10 -4.98 -1.44
N TYR A 131 -4.86 -4.87 -2.53
CA TYR A 131 -4.99 -5.94 -3.52
C TYR A 131 -4.12 -5.65 -4.73
N THR A 132 -3.53 -6.69 -5.32
CA THR A 132 -2.64 -6.55 -6.48
C THR A 132 -3.39 -6.42 -7.81
N SER A 133 -4.70 -6.70 -7.84
CA SER A 133 -5.53 -6.66 -9.05
C SER A 133 -6.84 -5.91 -8.82
N ALA A 134 -7.06 -4.87 -9.61
CA ALA A 134 -8.33 -4.14 -9.62
C ALA A 134 -9.51 -5.01 -10.14
N GLY A 135 -9.22 -5.96 -11.04
CA GLY A 135 -10.20 -6.95 -11.49
C GLY A 135 -10.67 -7.82 -10.33
N ALA A 136 -9.73 -8.41 -9.57
CA ALA A 136 -10.06 -9.24 -8.42
C ALA A 136 -10.88 -8.49 -7.36
N VAL A 137 -10.60 -7.18 -7.15
CA VAL A 137 -11.39 -6.34 -6.24
C VAL A 137 -12.83 -6.17 -6.76
N LYS A 138 -13.01 -5.89 -8.06
CA LYS A 138 -14.34 -5.75 -8.65
C LYS A 138 -15.14 -7.05 -8.55
N ASP A 139 -14.53 -8.18 -8.89
CA ASP A 139 -15.16 -9.50 -8.82
C ASP A 139 -15.57 -9.84 -7.37
N THR A 140 -14.69 -9.53 -6.40
CA THR A 140 -15.00 -9.72 -4.98
C THR A 140 -16.15 -8.84 -4.52
N ILE A 141 -16.18 -7.56 -4.90
CA ILE A 141 -17.31 -6.65 -4.58
C ILE A 141 -18.61 -7.14 -5.20
N GLU A 142 -18.58 -7.60 -6.43
CA GLU A 142 -19.75 -8.15 -7.12
C GLU A 142 -20.27 -9.42 -6.43
N LEU A 143 -19.37 -10.33 -6.06
CA LEU A 143 -19.71 -11.53 -5.30
C LEU A 143 -20.37 -11.16 -3.94
N ILE A 144 -19.77 -10.23 -3.19
CA ILE A 144 -20.31 -9.75 -1.92
C ILE A 144 -21.73 -9.17 -2.09
N ARG A 145 -21.97 -8.42 -3.18
CA ARG A 145 -23.31 -7.89 -3.47
C ARG A 145 -24.34 -8.98 -3.76
N LYS A 146 -23.95 -10.01 -4.48
CA LYS A 146 -24.80 -11.19 -4.74
C LYS A 146 -25.08 -11.98 -3.46
N LEU A 147 -24.10 -12.14 -2.57
CA LEU A 147 -24.26 -12.89 -1.32
C LEU A 147 -25.10 -12.16 -0.27
N TYR A 148 -24.85 -10.88 -0.07
CA TYR A 148 -25.38 -10.10 1.07
C TYR A 148 -26.40 -9.03 0.66
N HIS A 149 -26.64 -8.83 -0.65
CA HIS A 149 -27.60 -7.88 -1.21
C HIS A 149 -27.38 -6.43 -0.75
N ILE A 150 -26.12 -5.98 -0.78
CA ILE A 150 -25.69 -4.67 -0.32
C ILE A 150 -25.86 -3.61 -1.41
N ARG A 151 -26.39 -2.44 -1.02
CA ARG A 151 -26.60 -1.32 -1.96
C ARG A 151 -25.31 -0.83 -2.62
N SER A 152 -25.43 -0.41 -3.89
CA SER A 152 -24.33 0.21 -4.64
C SER A 152 -24.58 1.68 -4.96
N CYS A 153 -25.79 2.21 -4.72
CA CYS A 153 -26.21 3.55 -5.10
C CYS A 153 -25.58 4.64 -4.19
N ASN A 154 -25.54 5.88 -4.71
CA ASN A 154 -25.04 7.06 -4.00
C ASN A 154 -26.13 7.85 -3.25
N ARG A 155 -27.33 7.29 -3.05
CA ARG A 155 -28.42 7.97 -2.32
C ARG A 155 -27.99 8.27 -0.88
N ASN A 156 -28.38 9.44 -0.40
CA ASN A 156 -28.11 9.85 0.98
C ASN A 156 -29.18 9.28 1.91
N LEU A 157 -28.90 8.15 2.53
CA LEU A 157 -29.85 7.50 3.44
C LEU A 157 -29.49 7.85 4.91
N PRO A 158 -30.50 8.09 5.76
CA PRO A 158 -31.95 7.87 5.56
C PRO A 158 -32.73 8.99 4.86
N LYS A 159 -32.10 10.13 4.53
CA LYS A 159 -32.77 11.33 4.00
C LYS A 159 -33.57 11.09 2.70
N ASP A 160 -33.14 10.15 1.88
CA ASP A 160 -33.74 9.85 0.57
C ASP A 160 -34.66 8.60 0.60
N ILE A 161 -35.07 8.14 1.79
CA ILE A 161 -36.02 7.02 1.90
C ILE A 161 -37.39 7.44 1.34
N GLY A 162 -37.95 6.62 0.45
CA GLY A 162 -39.27 6.81 -0.12
C GLY A 162 -39.40 7.89 -1.20
N LYS A 163 -38.30 8.59 -1.58
CA LYS A 163 -38.37 9.66 -2.60
C LYS A 163 -38.58 9.16 -4.02
N ASP A 164 -37.98 8.02 -4.35
CA ASP A 164 -38.01 7.46 -5.70
C ASP A 164 -38.40 5.97 -5.68
N ARG A 165 -38.77 5.43 -6.83
CA ARG A 165 -39.02 3.99 -6.99
C ARG A 165 -37.78 3.16 -6.73
N PRO A 166 -37.89 1.87 -6.30
CA PRO A 166 -36.78 0.97 -6.18
C PRO A 166 -36.06 0.81 -7.54
N CYS A 167 -34.74 0.76 -7.52
CA CYS A 167 -33.94 0.62 -8.73
C CYS A 167 -33.86 -0.85 -9.19
N LEU A 168 -33.30 -1.07 -10.38
CA LEU A 168 -33.14 -2.41 -10.97
C LEU A 168 -32.49 -3.41 -10.01
N ASN A 169 -31.48 -2.99 -9.22
CA ASN A 169 -30.79 -3.89 -8.29
C ASN A 169 -31.71 -4.52 -7.23
N TYR A 170 -32.81 -3.89 -6.87
CA TYR A 170 -33.85 -4.51 -6.03
C TYR A 170 -34.59 -5.61 -6.79
N HIS A 171 -35.02 -5.32 -8.00
CA HIS A 171 -35.80 -6.27 -8.81
C HIS A 171 -34.98 -7.52 -9.20
N ILE A 172 -33.68 -7.37 -9.44
CA ILE A 172 -32.76 -8.49 -9.69
C ILE A 172 -32.16 -9.07 -8.40
N LYS A 173 -32.73 -8.77 -7.23
CA LYS A 173 -32.34 -9.29 -5.92
C LYS A 173 -30.87 -9.03 -5.51
N GLN A 174 -30.25 -7.98 -6.02
CA GLN A 174 -28.89 -7.57 -5.64
C GLN A 174 -28.86 -6.48 -4.56
N CYS A 175 -30.02 -6.00 -4.09
CA CYS A 175 -30.15 -4.99 -3.05
C CYS A 175 -31.45 -5.18 -2.26
N LYS A 176 -31.37 -5.08 -0.95
CA LYS A 176 -32.54 -5.14 -0.04
C LYS A 176 -33.39 -3.84 -0.01
N ALA A 177 -33.10 -2.88 -0.90
CA ALA A 177 -33.76 -1.58 -1.05
C ALA A 177 -33.94 -0.79 0.27
N PRO A 178 -32.89 -0.49 1.01
CA PRO A 178 -32.99 0.38 2.19
C PRO A 178 -33.55 1.77 1.84
N CYS A 179 -33.42 2.20 0.58
CA CYS A 179 -34.00 3.44 0.08
C CYS A 179 -35.51 3.46 0.00
N GLN A 180 -36.17 2.31 0.21
CA GLN A 180 -37.63 2.17 0.32
C GLN A 180 -38.11 1.86 1.76
N GLY A 181 -37.14 1.72 2.70
CA GLY A 181 -37.45 1.28 4.05
C GLY A 181 -37.84 -0.20 4.15
N TYR A 182 -37.51 -1.03 3.13
CA TYR A 182 -37.85 -2.46 3.12
C TYR A 182 -37.00 -3.29 4.05
N ILE A 183 -35.92 -2.69 4.61
CA ILE A 183 -35.08 -3.28 5.62
C ILE A 183 -34.69 -2.22 6.66
N SER A 184 -34.66 -2.59 7.94
CA SER A 184 -34.24 -1.70 9.02
C SER A 184 -32.73 -1.47 8.99
N GLU A 185 -32.23 -0.42 9.67
CA GLU A 185 -30.83 -0.16 9.79
C GLU A 185 -30.11 -1.30 10.52
N GLU A 186 -30.69 -1.84 11.59
CA GLU A 186 -30.12 -2.94 12.37
C GLU A 186 -29.93 -4.19 11.49
N GLN A 187 -30.97 -4.64 10.81
CA GLN A 187 -30.90 -5.82 9.92
C GLN A 187 -29.91 -5.61 8.78
N TYR A 188 -29.79 -4.38 8.27
CA TYR A 188 -28.83 -4.06 7.23
C TYR A 188 -27.39 -4.10 7.78
N ARG A 189 -27.16 -3.61 9.00
CA ARG A 189 -25.87 -3.66 9.69
C ARG A 189 -25.42 -5.08 10.00
N GLU A 190 -26.35 -6.01 10.30
CA GLU A 190 -26.02 -7.44 10.42
C GLU A 190 -25.40 -7.96 9.11
N SER A 191 -26.03 -7.64 7.97
CA SER A 191 -25.45 -8.01 6.66
C SER A 191 -24.07 -7.42 6.43
N ILE A 192 -23.80 -6.20 6.90
CA ILE A 192 -22.48 -5.56 6.84
C ILE A 192 -21.46 -6.25 7.76
N HIS A 193 -21.88 -6.72 8.93
CA HIS A 193 -21.00 -7.50 9.82
C HIS A 193 -20.55 -8.80 9.14
N GLU A 194 -21.48 -9.50 8.47
CA GLU A 194 -21.13 -10.71 7.72
C GLU A 194 -20.19 -10.39 6.54
N VAL A 195 -20.39 -9.27 5.85
CA VAL A 195 -19.42 -8.80 4.83
C VAL A 195 -18.04 -8.56 5.40
N ILE A 196 -17.95 -7.92 6.57
CA ILE A 196 -16.67 -7.68 7.24
C ILE A 196 -16.00 -9.00 7.64
N ARG A 197 -16.77 -9.97 8.14
CA ARG A 197 -16.28 -11.32 8.45
C ARG A 197 -15.76 -12.02 7.19
N PHE A 198 -16.49 -11.93 6.08
CA PHE A 198 -16.08 -12.44 4.78
C PHE A 198 -14.76 -11.82 4.32
N LEU A 199 -14.63 -10.48 4.37
CA LEU A 199 -13.41 -9.76 3.98
C LEU A 199 -12.22 -10.07 4.90
N ASN A 200 -12.48 -10.42 6.16
CA ASN A 200 -11.49 -10.95 7.11
C ASN A 200 -11.22 -12.46 6.88
N GLY A 201 -11.83 -13.06 5.86
CA GLY A 201 -11.57 -14.44 5.43
C GLY A 201 -12.28 -15.52 6.25
N HIS A 202 -13.30 -15.19 7.03
CA HIS A 202 -14.13 -16.16 7.71
C HIS A 202 -15.22 -16.67 6.75
N TYR A 203 -14.85 -17.69 5.96
CA TYR A 203 -15.74 -18.22 4.89
C TYR A 203 -16.57 -19.40 5.34
N ASP A 204 -16.27 -20.03 6.48
CA ASP A 204 -16.89 -21.31 6.89
C ASP A 204 -18.40 -21.22 7.00
N VAL A 205 -18.91 -20.15 7.59
CA VAL A 205 -20.35 -19.93 7.78
C VAL A 205 -21.07 -19.80 6.45
N ILE A 206 -20.55 -18.95 5.53
CA ILE A 206 -21.19 -18.73 4.23
C ILE A 206 -21.07 -19.96 3.32
N LEU A 207 -19.98 -20.72 3.41
CA LEU A 207 -19.81 -21.95 2.64
C LEU A 207 -20.85 -22.98 3.07
N LYS A 208 -21.08 -23.13 4.38
CA LYS A 208 -22.08 -24.05 4.92
C LYS A 208 -23.51 -23.61 4.55
N ASP A 209 -23.84 -22.34 4.74
CA ASP A 209 -25.15 -21.79 4.38
C ASP A 209 -25.48 -21.97 2.88
N LEU A 210 -24.51 -21.72 1.99
CA LEU A 210 -24.68 -21.93 0.55
C LEU A 210 -24.86 -23.42 0.18
N GLU A 211 -24.16 -24.31 0.86
CA GLU A 211 -24.26 -25.75 0.64
C GLU A 211 -25.63 -26.28 1.10
N GLU A 212 -26.11 -25.85 2.28
CA GLU A 212 -27.44 -26.17 2.79
C GLU A 212 -28.56 -25.66 1.85
N LYS A 213 -28.48 -24.39 1.40
CA LYS A 213 -29.43 -23.80 0.45
C LYS A 213 -29.42 -24.49 -0.92
N MET A 214 -28.27 -24.90 -1.39
CA MET A 214 -28.13 -25.65 -2.65
C MET A 214 -28.84 -27.00 -2.57
N LEU A 215 -28.63 -27.74 -1.47
CA LEU A 215 -29.27 -29.04 -1.25
C LEU A 215 -30.78 -28.89 -1.11
N GLU A 216 -31.24 -27.95 -0.29
CA GLU A 216 -32.69 -27.67 -0.09
C GLU A 216 -33.42 -27.29 -1.40
N ALA A 217 -32.76 -26.44 -2.23
CA ALA A 217 -33.32 -26.10 -3.55
C ALA A 217 -33.37 -27.31 -4.49
N SER A 218 -32.36 -28.20 -4.43
CA SER A 218 -32.34 -29.44 -5.20
C SER A 218 -33.44 -30.40 -4.76
N GLU A 219 -33.65 -30.57 -3.46
CA GLU A 219 -34.76 -31.42 -2.91
C GLU A 219 -36.13 -30.90 -3.34
N LYS A 220 -36.29 -29.57 -3.42
CA LYS A 220 -37.52 -28.91 -3.88
C LYS A 220 -37.66 -28.88 -5.41
N MET A 221 -36.75 -29.51 -6.15
CA MET A 221 -36.66 -29.49 -7.61
C MET A 221 -36.54 -28.08 -8.23
N GLU A 222 -36.07 -27.09 -7.45
CA GLU A 222 -35.77 -25.73 -7.91
C GLU A 222 -34.37 -25.65 -8.52
N PHE A 223 -34.15 -26.35 -9.61
CA PHE A 223 -32.81 -26.57 -10.18
C PHE A 223 -32.08 -25.28 -10.57
N GLU A 224 -32.81 -24.27 -11.04
CA GLU A 224 -32.19 -22.97 -11.38
C GLU A 224 -31.55 -22.32 -10.14
N LYS A 225 -32.24 -22.34 -8.99
CA LYS A 225 -31.72 -21.82 -7.72
C LYS A 225 -30.54 -22.68 -7.21
N ALA A 226 -30.67 -24.00 -7.34
CA ALA A 226 -29.57 -24.89 -6.94
C ALA A 226 -28.29 -24.62 -7.76
N ILE A 227 -28.40 -24.34 -9.07
CA ILE A 227 -27.30 -23.95 -9.94
C ILE A 227 -26.72 -22.62 -9.47
N GLU A 228 -27.54 -21.62 -9.17
CA GLU A 228 -27.09 -20.30 -8.67
C GLU A 228 -26.28 -20.45 -7.36
N TYR A 229 -26.78 -21.22 -6.39
CA TYR A 229 -26.06 -21.48 -5.14
C TYR A 229 -24.74 -22.23 -5.37
N ARG A 230 -24.72 -23.19 -6.29
CA ARG A 230 -23.49 -23.92 -6.66
C ARG A 230 -22.43 -22.99 -7.26
N GLU A 231 -22.82 -22.05 -8.11
CA GLU A 231 -21.89 -21.07 -8.70
C GLU A 231 -21.33 -20.11 -7.65
N LEU A 232 -22.18 -19.63 -6.73
CA LEU A 232 -21.77 -18.81 -5.60
C LEU A 232 -20.79 -19.57 -4.69
N LEU A 233 -21.12 -20.82 -4.36
CA LEU A 233 -20.27 -21.71 -3.56
C LEU A 233 -18.91 -21.91 -4.23
N GLY A 234 -18.87 -22.16 -5.53
CA GLY A 234 -17.64 -22.29 -6.32
C GLY A 234 -16.79 -21.02 -6.31
N SER A 235 -17.45 -19.86 -6.39
CA SER A 235 -16.79 -18.56 -6.37
C SER A 235 -16.17 -18.25 -4.99
N VAL A 236 -16.88 -18.55 -3.90
CA VAL A 236 -16.35 -18.40 -2.53
C VAL A 236 -15.19 -19.36 -2.30
N LYS A 237 -15.28 -20.64 -2.73
CA LYS A 237 -14.21 -21.64 -2.64
C LYS A 237 -12.95 -21.19 -3.37
N LYS A 238 -13.07 -20.57 -4.55
CA LYS A 238 -11.91 -20.02 -5.28
C LYS A 238 -11.19 -18.91 -4.53
N ILE A 239 -11.94 -18.02 -3.88
CA ILE A 239 -11.35 -16.95 -3.04
C ILE A 239 -10.67 -17.57 -1.82
N ALA A 240 -11.35 -18.49 -1.13
CA ALA A 240 -10.82 -19.17 0.04
C ALA A 240 -9.54 -19.97 -0.26
N GLN A 241 -9.46 -20.64 -1.43
CA GLN A 241 -8.27 -21.37 -1.84
C GLN A 241 -7.06 -20.48 -2.09
N LYS A 242 -7.24 -19.28 -2.65
CA LYS A 242 -6.14 -18.32 -2.88
C LYS A 242 -5.54 -17.79 -1.58
N GLN A 243 -6.26 -17.91 -0.46
CA GLN A 243 -5.84 -17.40 0.85
C GLN A 243 -5.41 -18.51 1.83
N LYS A 244 -5.00 -19.68 1.33
CA LYS A 244 -4.61 -20.83 2.19
C LYS A 244 -3.30 -20.64 2.96
N ILE A 245 -2.45 -19.67 2.60
CA ILE A 245 -1.26 -19.35 3.36
C ILE A 245 -1.72 -18.50 4.55
N THR A 246 -1.87 -19.15 5.71
CA THR A 246 -2.27 -18.51 6.96
C THR A 246 -1.13 -18.59 7.96
N ASP A 247 -0.86 -17.47 8.61
CA ASP A 247 -0.05 -17.41 9.83
C ASP A 247 -0.98 -17.38 11.04
N SER A 248 -0.67 -18.16 12.05
CA SER A 248 -1.47 -18.29 13.27
C SER A 248 -1.48 -17.03 14.15
N SER A 249 -0.55 -16.08 13.91
CA SER A 249 -0.48 -14.83 14.68
C SER A 249 -1.66 -13.88 14.44
N GLY A 250 -2.33 -13.99 13.28
CA GLY A 250 -3.43 -13.09 12.90
C GLY A 250 -2.99 -11.65 12.63
N GLU A 251 -1.68 -11.38 12.58
CA GLU A 251 -1.12 -10.03 12.43
C GLU A 251 -1.00 -9.60 10.97
N ASP A 252 -0.96 -8.28 10.79
CA ASP A 252 -0.68 -7.65 9.51
C ASP A 252 0.82 -7.48 9.33
N ARG A 253 1.39 -8.10 8.30
CA ARG A 253 2.81 -7.99 7.98
C ARG A 253 3.07 -7.95 6.48
N ASP A 254 4.18 -7.33 6.09
CA ASP A 254 4.72 -7.43 4.75
C ASP A 254 6.07 -8.15 4.79
N ILE A 255 6.28 -9.10 3.86
CA ILE A 255 7.56 -9.81 3.74
C ILE A 255 8.25 -9.25 2.49
N LEU A 256 9.47 -8.75 2.67
CA LEU A 256 10.28 -8.13 1.63
C LEU A 256 11.50 -9.00 1.37
N ALA A 257 11.71 -9.35 0.10
CA ALA A 257 12.89 -10.06 -0.35
C ALA A 257 13.50 -9.34 -1.55
N VAL A 258 14.83 -9.19 -1.58
CA VAL A 258 15.55 -8.51 -2.65
C VAL A 258 16.45 -9.48 -3.41
N ALA A 259 16.40 -9.38 -4.74
CA ALA A 259 17.40 -9.94 -5.63
C ALA A 259 17.99 -8.82 -6.48
N LYS A 260 19.28 -8.88 -6.75
CA LYS A 260 19.99 -7.91 -7.62
C LYS A 260 20.88 -8.63 -8.61
N ASP A 261 21.09 -8.01 -9.75
CA ASP A 261 22.13 -8.33 -10.71
C ASP A 261 23.17 -7.21 -10.78
N ALA A 262 23.84 -7.05 -11.94
CA ALA A 262 24.91 -6.08 -12.10
C ALA A 262 24.45 -4.62 -12.04
N GLU A 263 23.26 -4.28 -12.52
CA GLU A 263 22.79 -2.89 -12.67
C GLU A 263 21.52 -2.59 -11.90
N ASP A 264 20.59 -3.54 -11.86
CA ASP A 264 19.25 -3.38 -11.33
C ASP A 264 18.95 -4.34 -10.16
N ALA A 265 17.91 -4.03 -9.41
CA ALA A 265 17.40 -4.90 -8.37
C ALA A 265 15.89 -5.06 -8.48
N VAL A 266 15.40 -6.17 -7.95
CA VAL A 266 13.97 -6.43 -7.78
C VAL A 266 13.67 -6.71 -6.31
N VAL A 267 12.66 -6.04 -5.78
CA VAL A 267 12.12 -6.33 -4.44
C VAL A 267 10.77 -7.01 -4.61
N GLN A 268 10.68 -8.24 -4.09
CA GLN A 268 9.44 -8.99 -4.00
C GLN A 268 8.75 -8.66 -2.67
N VAL A 269 7.47 -8.33 -2.72
CA VAL A 269 6.65 -8.06 -1.54
C VAL A 269 5.53 -9.08 -1.46
N PHE A 270 5.32 -9.65 -0.27
CA PHE A 270 4.14 -10.45 0.07
C PHE A 270 3.33 -9.71 1.11
N PHE A 271 2.05 -9.46 0.81
CA PHE A 271 1.13 -8.75 1.68
C PHE A 271 0.33 -9.74 2.52
N ILE A 272 0.56 -9.75 3.84
CA ILE A 272 -0.17 -10.57 4.80
C ILE A 272 -1.07 -9.65 5.64
N ARG A 273 -2.37 -9.97 5.70
CA ARG A 273 -3.37 -9.23 6.48
C ARG A 273 -4.24 -10.20 7.26
N GLY A 274 -4.37 -9.96 8.57
CA GLY A 274 -5.05 -10.90 9.46
C GLY A 274 -4.45 -12.30 9.41
N GLY A 275 -3.12 -12.42 9.29
CA GLY A 275 -2.40 -13.67 9.14
C GLY A 275 -2.56 -14.35 7.78
N ARG A 276 -3.12 -13.71 6.75
CA ARG A 276 -3.39 -14.32 5.44
C ARG A 276 -2.68 -13.60 4.31
N LEU A 277 -2.10 -14.37 3.37
CA LEU A 277 -1.52 -13.82 2.16
C LEU A 277 -2.63 -13.31 1.24
N ILE A 278 -2.77 -11.97 1.15
CA ILE A 278 -3.76 -11.32 0.29
C ILE A 278 -3.24 -10.99 -1.11
N GLY A 279 -1.92 -10.96 -1.27
CA GLY A 279 -1.29 -10.67 -2.56
C GLY A 279 0.23 -10.71 -2.51
N ARG A 280 0.82 -10.68 -3.69
CA ARG A 280 2.26 -10.52 -3.88
C ARG A 280 2.52 -9.63 -5.08
N ASP A 281 3.57 -8.84 -5.05
CA ASP A 281 4.02 -8.05 -6.19
C ASP A 281 5.53 -7.87 -6.17
N HIS A 282 6.09 -7.43 -7.28
CA HIS A 282 7.51 -7.17 -7.44
C HIS A 282 7.72 -5.76 -7.98
N PHE A 283 8.85 -5.18 -7.60
CA PHE A 283 9.20 -3.80 -7.89
C PHE A 283 10.63 -3.74 -8.38
N PHE A 284 10.85 -3.04 -9.48
CA PHE A 284 12.17 -2.82 -10.03
C PHE A 284 12.78 -1.53 -9.46
N LEU A 285 14.06 -1.62 -9.05
CA LEU A 285 14.86 -0.49 -8.63
C LEU A 285 16.05 -0.36 -9.58
N ARG A 286 16.22 0.83 -10.15
CA ARG A 286 17.37 1.17 -10.98
C ARG A 286 18.48 1.83 -10.17
N ASN A 287 19.67 1.85 -10.74
CA ASN A 287 20.88 2.46 -10.16
C ASN A 287 21.32 1.79 -8.84
N SER A 288 21.13 0.49 -8.70
CA SER A 288 21.43 -0.27 -7.50
C SER A 288 22.77 -1.01 -7.54
N SER A 289 23.59 -0.82 -8.61
CA SER A 289 24.77 -1.61 -8.92
C SER A 289 25.79 -1.72 -7.76
N GLU A 290 26.03 -0.64 -7.04
CA GLU A 290 27.02 -0.57 -5.96
C GLU A 290 26.42 -0.67 -4.55
N GLU A 291 25.09 -0.71 -4.44
CA GLU A 291 24.41 -0.79 -3.16
C GLU A 291 24.37 -2.23 -2.64
N SER A 292 24.50 -2.39 -1.32
CA SER A 292 24.22 -3.65 -0.65
C SER A 292 22.71 -3.96 -0.74
N LYS A 293 22.34 -5.22 -0.54
CA LYS A 293 20.93 -5.61 -0.48
C LYS A 293 20.17 -4.87 0.63
N GLY A 294 20.82 -4.61 1.77
CA GLY A 294 20.27 -3.81 2.86
C GLY A 294 19.94 -2.39 2.41
N GLN A 295 20.88 -1.68 1.76
CA GLN A 295 20.68 -0.33 1.25
C GLN A 295 19.57 -0.25 0.17
N ILE A 296 19.46 -1.29 -0.68
CA ILE A 296 18.38 -1.39 -1.67
C ILE A 296 17.03 -1.54 -0.96
N LEU A 297 16.95 -2.37 0.09
CA LEU A 297 15.73 -2.52 0.90
C LEU A 297 15.37 -1.22 1.62
N GLU A 298 16.34 -0.49 2.18
CA GLU A 298 16.13 0.83 2.78
C GLU A 298 15.55 1.83 1.77
N SER A 299 16.14 1.91 0.59
CA SER A 299 15.67 2.76 -0.51
C SER A 299 14.25 2.38 -0.94
N PHE A 300 13.95 1.09 -1.01
CA PHE A 300 12.62 0.58 -1.30
C PHE A 300 11.61 0.96 -0.20
N ILE A 301 11.93 0.68 1.06
CA ILE A 301 11.05 0.97 2.21
C ILE A 301 10.70 2.45 2.25
N LYS A 302 11.70 3.33 2.12
CA LYS A 302 11.50 4.78 2.08
C LYS A 302 10.54 5.22 0.98
N GLN A 303 10.76 4.77 -0.25
CA GLN A 303 9.96 5.20 -1.40
C GLN A 303 8.57 4.55 -1.44
N PHE A 304 8.48 3.26 -1.12
CA PHE A 304 7.22 2.52 -1.16
C PHE A 304 6.27 2.98 -0.03
N TYR A 305 6.73 2.97 1.21
CA TYR A 305 5.87 3.34 2.34
C TYR A 305 5.63 4.86 2.45
N ALA A 306 6.48 5.73 1.88
CA ALA A 306 6.16 7.16 1.76
C ALA A 306 4.90 7.43 0.93
N GLY A 307 4.61 6.58 -0.06
CA GLY A 307 3.44 6.69 -0.93
C GLY A 307 2.25 5.81 -0.52
N THR A 308 2.45 4.88 0.42
CA THR A 308 1.44 3.87 0.79
C THR A 308 0.60 4.36 1.97
N PRO A 309 -0.74 4.31 1.87
CA PRO A 309 -1.64 4.80 2.92
C PRO A 309 -1.72 3.85 4.14
N PHE A 310 -1.25 2.62 4.01
CA PHE A 310 -1.28 1.60 5.04
C PHE A 310 0.13 1.07 5.31
N ILE A 311 0.51 1.03 6.58
CA ILE A 311 1.75 0.43 7.07
C ILE A 311 1.35 -0.76 7.94
N PRO A 312 1.86 -1.99 7.68
CA PRO A 312 1.60 -3.15 8.53
C PRO A 312 2.29 -3.01 9.89
N ALA A 313 1.85 -3.82 10.86
CA ALA A 313 2.47 -3.84 12.18
C ALA A 313 3.92 -4.36 12.14
N GLU A 314 4.25 -5.19 11.15
CA GLU A 314 5.55 -5.83 11.03
C GLU A 314 6.05 -5.84 9.57
N LEU A 315 7.33 -5.55 9.40
CA LEU A 315 8.07 -5.76 8.14
C LEU A 315 9.09 -6.88 8.37
N MET A 316 8.94 -8.00 7.64
CA MET A 316 9.93 -9.08 7.64
C MET A 316 10.88 -8.87 6.45
N ILE A 317 12.15 -8.80 6.73
CA ILE A 317 13.21 -8.55 5.75
C ILE A 317 14.31 -9.61 5.86
N GLN A 318 15.03 -9.86 4.76
CA GLN A 318 16.07 -10.88 4.72
C GLN A 318 17.46 -10.36 5.07
N GLU A 319 17.66 -9.05 5.13
CA GLU A 319 18.97 -8.39 5.33
C GLU A 319 18.90 -7.45 6.54
N GLU A 320 20.03 -7.21 7.19
CA GLU A 320 20.12 -6.15 8.18
C GLU A 320 20.17 -4.77 7.52
N LEU A 321 19.50 -3.80 8.14
CA LEU A 321 19.44 -2.42 7.69
C LEU A 321 20.38 -1.55 8.53
N GLU A 322 21.16 -0.71 7.87
CA GLU A 322 22.07 0.26 8.55
C GLU A 322 21.26 1.35 9.28
N GLU A 323 20.12 1.74 8.68
CA GLU A 323 19.24 2.80 9.19
C GLU A 323 17.98 2.26 9.89
N ARG A 324 18.01 1.06 10.45
CA ARG A 324 16.85 0.36 11.01
C ARG A 324 16.09 1.22 12.02
N GLU A 325 16.78 1.75 13.04
CA GLU A 325 16.15 2.49 14.15
C GLU A 325 15.36 3.70 13.67
N ILE A 326 15.94 4.49 12.76
CA ILE A 326 15.27 5.67 12.24
C ILE A 326 14.13 5.33 11.27
N LEU A 327 14.24 4.22 10.53
CA LEU A 327 13.14 3.74 9.68
C LEU A 327 11.97 3.24 10.52
N GLU A 328 12.21 2.54 11.62
CA GLU A 328 11.17 2.14 12.58
C GLU A 328 10.48 3.38 13.18
N GLU A 329 11.24 4.36 13.66
CA GLU A 329 10.70 5.62 14.19
C GLU A 329 9.83 6.35 13.14
N TRP A 330 10.33 6.45 11.90
CA TRP A 330 9.61 7.07 10.80
C TRP A 330 8.31 6.36 10.44
N LEU A 331 8.32 5.02 10.39
CA LEU A 331 7.14 4.22 10.07
C LEU A 331 6.07 4.28 11.17
N LEU A 332 6.48 4.44 12.43
CA LEU A 332 5.59 4.58 13.59
C LEU A 332 5.01 6.00 13.72
N THR A 333 5.64 7.01 13.10
CA THR A 333 5.17 8.40 13.20
C THR A 333 3.80 8.55 12.53
N PRO A 334 2.78 9.07 13.25
CA PRO A 334 1.46 9.31 12.66
C PRO A 334 1.58 10.26 11.47
N ARG A 335 1.36 9.77 10.26
CA ARG A 335 1.38 10.62 9.07
C ARG A 335 0.27 11.64 9.17
N GLY A 336 0.65 12.89 9.18
CA GLY A 336 -0.23 14.04 9.27
C GLY A 336 -1.43 13.95 8.34
N ALA A 337 -2.50 14.55 8.79
CA ALA A 337 -3.76 14.67 8.06
C ALA A 337 -3.58 15.38 6.72
#